data_b02039eac336a573102249db9bcb281e
#
_entry.id   b02039eac336a573102249db9bcb281e
#
_cell.length_a   1.000
_cell.length_b   1.000
_cell.length_c   1.000
_cell.angle_alpha   90.00
_cell.angle_beta   90.00
_cell.angle_gamma   90.00
#
_symmetry.space_group_name_H-M   'P 1'
#
loop_
_entity.id
_entity.type
_entity.pdbx_description
1 polymer ?
#
loop_
_entity_poly.entity_id
_entity_poly.type
_entity_poly.pdbx_seq_one_letter_code
_entity_poly.pdbx_strand_id
1 'polypeptide(L)'
;MARIELDEVLRPREMFVLPGGKGVNAARAAVALGGRAITTGIAGGHAGRWIVEALSAEGLEPHWSFARAESRTAYVTVDESGSSVLVYERATPATPDEFAAFLRLLEERLLPACARAVVAGSIPAGLPPSDHGAIVEAARRAGVPLLVDATGPGLLAALEAGPDIVKIGRIEAVESGVVSEDATAVDAAVGLVERGARLAVATDGAQEVAAADASTVWRMSVPPIEALNPVGSGDSFNAALSLALMDGADVPTALARGVAAGSANALTKSAASLDPEVAAALEDDVTDTTIER
;
A
#
# COMPACT_ATOMS: atom_id res chain seq x y z
N MET A 1 -6.45 -25.72 1.88
CA MET A 1 -7.58 -26.62 2.32
C MET A 1 -8.55 -26.75 1.17
N ALA A 2 -9.35 -27.81 1.12
CA ALA A 2 -10.23 -28.04 -0.01
C ALA A 2 -11.36 -26.99 -0.11
N ARG A 3 -11.95 -26.60 1.00
CA ARG A 3 -13.02 -25.60 1.08
C ARG A 3 -13.07 -24.97 2.47
N ILE A 4 -13.48 -23.71 2.53
CA ILE A 4 -13.78 -23.01 3.80
C ILE A 4 -15.24 -23.29 4.15
N GLU A 5 -15.48 -23.95 5.30
CA GLU A 5 -16.82 -24.23 5.82
C GLU A 5 -16.97 -23.63 7.22
N LEU A 6 -18.15 -23.04 7.49
CA LEU A 6 -18.47 -22.53 8.81
C LEU A 6 -18.72 -23.68 9.78
N ASP A 7 -18.46 -23.43 11.06
CA ASP A 7 -18.63 -24.40 12.17
C ASP A 7 -17.72 -25.64 12.12
N GLU A 8 -16.70 -25.64 11.25
CA GLU A 8 -15.72 -26.71 11.15
C GLU A 8 -14.32 -26.30 11.62
N VAL A 9 -13.52 -27.29 12.03
CA VAL A 9 -12.10 -27.07 12.36
C VAL A 9 -11.30 -27.04 11.07
N LEU A 10 -10.85 -25.88 10.68
CA LEU A 10 -10.03 -25.67 9.48
C LEU A 10 -8.58 -26.08 9.75
N ARG A 11 -8.03 -26.96 8.92
CA ARG A 11 -6.62 -27.37 8.95
C ARG A 11 -5.97 -27.07 7.60
N PRO A 12 -5.20 -25.97 7.49
CA PRO A 12 -4.53 -25.63 6.24
C PRO A 12 -3.46 -26.68 5.88
N ARG A 13 -3.24 -26.92 4.60
CA ARG A 13 -2.15 -27.79 4.10
C ARG A 13 -0.80 -27.09 4.20
N GLU A 14 -0.77 -25.80 3.97
CA GLU A 14 0.40 -24.93 4.08
C GLU A 14 0.06 -23.75 4.98
N MET A 15 1.00 -23.29 5.78
CA MET A 15 0.85 -22.11 6.62
C MET A 15 2.13 -21.30 6.58
N PHE A 16 1.98 -19.99 6.35
CA PHE A 16 3.05 -19.02 6.38
C PHE A 16 2.82 -18.05 7.55
N VAL A 17 3.87 -17.75 8.30
CA VAL A 17 3.85 -16.70 9.31
C VAL A 17 4.85 -15.65 8.86
N LEU A 18 4.34 -14.49 8.50
CA LEU A 18 5.13 -13.42 7.88
C LEU A 18 4.91 -12.11 8.64
N PRO A 19 5.96 -11.27 8.74
CA PRO A 19 5.76 -9.89 9.14
C PRO A 19 4.89 -9.21 8.09
N GLY A 20 3.80 -8.56 8.51
CA GLY A 20 2.77 -8.03 7.62
C GLY A 20 2.51 -6.55 7.82
N GLY A 21 1.67 -6.04 6.94
CA GLY A 21 1.24 -4.66 6.86
C GLY A 21 1.50 -4.09 5.47
N LYS A 22 0.61 -3.19 5.00
CA LYS A 22 0.71 -2.62 3.64
C LYS A 22 2.11 -2.04 3.37
N GLY A 23 2.67 -1.24 4.29
CA GLY A 23 4.01 -0.67 4.12
C GLY A 23 5.13 -1.71 4.07
N VAL A 24 5.02 -2.79 4.86
CA VAL A 24 5.97 -3.92 4.82
C VAL A 24 5.88 -4.66 3.48
N ASN A 25 4.66 -4.91 3.00
CA ASN A 25 4.46 -5.53 1.69
C ASN A 25 5.05 -4.68 0.56
N ALA A 26 4.82 -3.36 0.59
CA ALA A 26 5.42 -2.45 -0.39
C ALA A 26 6.96 -2.48 -0.34
N ALA A 27 7.56 -2.52 0.85
CA ALA A 27 9.01 -2.62 1.00
C ALA A 27 9.57 -3.95 0.45
N ARG A 28 8.88 -5.06 0.73
CA ARG A 28 9.25 -6.38 0.20
C ARG A 28 9.19 -6.42 -1.32
N ALA A 29 8.10 -5.89 -1.90
CA ALA A 29 7.95 -5.76 -3.35
C ALA A 29 9.03 -4.84 -3.96
N ALA A 30 9.37 -3.73 -3.31
CA ALA A 30 10.43 -2.84 -3.77
C ALA A 30 11.79 -3.55 -3.83
N VAL A 31 12.12 -4.35 -2.82
CA VAL A 31 13.37 -5.13 -2.80
C VAL A 31 13.35 -6.23 -3.87
N ALA A 32 12.23 -6.92 -4.06
CA ALA A 32 12.08 -7.92 -5.12
C ALA A 32 12.29 -7.31 -6.52
N LEU A 33 11.88 -6.06 -6.72
CA LEU A 33 12.08 -5.28 -7.94
C LEU A 33 13.48 -4.64 -8.06
N GLY A 34 14.43 -5.00 -7.17
CA GLY A 34 15.81 -4.50 -7.21
C GLY A 34 16.05 -3.17 -6.50
N GLY A 35 15.03 -2.61 -5.84
CA GLY A 35 15.15 -1.39 -5.05
C GLY A 35 15.74 -1.63 -3.66
N ARG A 36 15.94 -0.54 -2.91
CA ARG A 36 16.27 -0.57 -1.47
C ARG A 36 15.12 0.03 -0.68
N ALA A 37 14.77 -0.60 0.43
CA ALA A 37 13.67 -0.13 1.26
C ALA A 37 14.04 -0.14 2.75
N ILE A 38 13.74 0.98 3.42
CA ILE A 38 13.69 1.08 4.88
C ILE A 38 12.25 0.86 5.30
N THR A 39 12.02 0.01 6.29
CA THR A 39 10.70 -0.19 6.87
C THR A 39 10.58 0.52 8.22
N THR A 40 9.43 1.15 8.45
CA THR A 40 9.15 1.83 9.71
C THR A 40 7.68 1.75 10.07
N GLY A 41 7.40 1.98 11.34
CA GLY A 41 6.07 2.00 11.90
C GLY A 41 6.10 2.00 13.42
N ILE A 42 4.93 1.80 14.01
CA ILE A 42 4.78 1.62 15.46
C ILE A 42 4.48 0.14 15.72
N ALA A 43 5.42 -0.55 16.34
CA ALA A 43 5.30 -1.94 16.76
C ALA A 43 5.17 -2.02 18.28
N GLY A 44 4.78 -3.17 18.83
CA GLY A 44 4.74 -3.34 20.27
C GLY A 44 4.62 -4.80 20.70
N GLY A 45 4.98 -5.06 21.94
CA GLY A 45 4.89 -6.36 22.55
C GLY A 45 5.83 -7.43 21.97
N HIS A 46 5.44 -8.69 22.09
CA HIS A 46 6.21 -9.83 21.56
C HIS A 46 6.12 -9.91 20.04
N ALA A 47 4.90 -9.75 19.46
CA ALA A 47 4.69 -9.77 18.02
C ALA A 47 5.45 -8.64 17.34
N GLY A 48 5.48 -7.43 17.93
CA GLY A 48 6.24 -6.31 17.37
C GLY A 48 7.74 -6.56 17.32
N ARG A 49 8.34 -7.16 18.36
CA ARG A 49 9.77 -7.55 18.31
C ARG A 49 10.04 -8.61 17.28
N TRP A 50 9.18 -9.63 17.22
CA TRP A 50 9.29 -10.67 16.20
C TRP A 50 9.17 -10.10 14.78
N ILE A 51 8.25 -9.15 14.55
CA ILE A 51 8.11 -8.49 13.24
C ILE A 51 9.43 -7.84 12.82
N VAL A 52 10.05 -7.04 13.70
CA VAL A 52 11.31 -6.35 13.40
C VAL A 52 12.46 -7.33 13.15
N GLU A 53 12.55 -8.41 13.93
CA GLU A 53 13.54 -9.46 13.75
C GLU A 53 13.35 -10.21 12.42
N ALA A 54 12.09 -10.59 12.11
CA ALA A 54 11.75 -11.28 10.87
C ALA A 54 12.02 -10.42 9.63
N LEU A 55 11.72 -9.11 9.68
CA LEU A 55 12.04 -8.17 8.59
C LEU A 55 13.55 -8.11 8.33
N SER A 56 14.37 -8.08 9.39
CA SER A 56 15.83 -8.13 9.25
C SER A 56 16.31 -9.43 8.62
N ALA A 57 15.69 -10.56 8.99
CA ALA A 57 16.00 -11.86 8.40
C ALA A 57 15.61 -11.97 6.91
N GLU A 58 14.59 -11.22 6.48
CA GLU A 58 14.21 -11.08 5.06
C GLU A 58 15.12 -10.11 4.28
N GLY A 59 16.13 -9.51 4.93
CA GLY A 59 17.04 -8.54 4.30
C GLY A 59 16.48 -7.13 4.17
N LEU A 60 15.35 -6.84 4.82
CA LEU A 60 14.83 -5.49 4.93
C LEU A 60 15.53 -4.71 6.05
N GLU A 61 15.51 -3.39 5.96
CA GLU A 61 16.12 -2.49 6.94
C GLU A 61 15.05 -1.89 7.87
N PRO A 62 14.77 -2.51 9.05
CA PRO A 62 13.73 -2.05 9.94
C PRO A 62 14.23 -0.99 10.92
N HIS A 63 13.54 0.15 10.98
CA HIS A 63 13.72 1.21 11.96
C HIS A 63 12.36 1.56 12.59
N TRP A 64 11.98 0.86 13.65
CA TRP A 64 10.62 0.93 14.21
C TRP A 64 10.59 1.64 15.56
N SER A 65 9.53 2.40 15.80
CA SER A 65 9.17 2.90 17.13
C SER A 65 8.36 1.84 17.87
N PHE A 66 8.46 1.81 19.21
CA PHE A 66 7.78 0.80 20.01
C PHE A 66 6.73 1.42 20.93
N ALA A 67 5.50 0.90 20.85
CA ALA A 67 4.41 1.15 21.76
C ALA A 67 4.32 0.06 22.86
N ARG A 68 3.55 0.33 23.90
CA ARG A 68 3.29 -0.63 24.98
C ARG A 68 2.34 -1.76 24.55
N ALA A 69 1.40 -1.45 23.67
CA ALA A 69 0.40 -2.40 23.22
C ALA A 69 1.03 -3.46 22.29
N GLU A 70 0.48 -4.68 22.32
CA GLU A 70 0.88 -5.78 21.44
C GLU A 70 0.54 -5.46 19.99
N SER A 71 1.45 -5.72 19.05
CA SER A 71 1.15 -5.65 17.62
C SER A 71 0.11 -6.69 17.25
N ARG A 72 -0.87 -6.29 16.43
CA ARG A 72 -1.97 -7.16 15.99
C ARG A 72 -1.50 -8.31 15.11
N THR A 73 -2.22 -9.41 15.16
CA THR A 73 -2.13 -10.54 14.23
C THR A 73 -3.30 -10.48 13.24
N ALA A 74 -3.05 -10.92 12.02
CA ALA A 74 -4.06 -11.13 11.01
C ALA A 74 -3.98 -12.57 10.48
N TYR A 75 -5.13 -13.20 10.29
CA TYR A 75 -5.25 -14.54 9.72
C TYR A 75 -5.89 -14.41 8.35
N VAL A 76 -5.21 -14.90 7.33
CA VAL A 76 -5.73 -15.00 5.96
C VAL A 76 -5.79 -16.47 5.60
N THR A 77 -6.96 -16.96 5.31
CA THR A 77 -7.19 -18.35 4.91
C THR A 77 -7.72 -18.36 3.49
N VAL A 78 -7.08 -19.11 2.60
CA VAL A 78 -7.50 -19.27 1.20
C VAL A 78 -7.74 -20.74 0.95
N ASP A 79 -8.85 -21.07 0.30
CA ASP A 79 -9.19 -22.43 -0.13
C ASP A 79 -8.78 -22.72 -1.59
N GLU A 80 -8.96 -23.95 -2.04
CA GLU A 80 -8.59 -24.37 -3.41
C GLU A 80 -9.43 -23.71 -4.51
N SER A 81 -10.58 -23.10 -4.17
CA SER A 81 -11.40 -22.33 -5.10
C SER A 81 -10.97 -20.87 -5.22
N GLY A 82 -10.00 -20.42 -4.40
CA GLY A 82 -9.61 -19.02 -4.28
C GLY A 82 -10.49 -18.21 -3.32
N SER A 83 -11.49 -18.82 -2.69
CA SER A 83 -12.30 -18.17 -1.65
C SER A 83 -11.43 -17.88 -0.42
N SER A 84 -11.59 -16.71 0.19
CA SER A 84 -10.79 -16.32 1.34
C SER A 84 -11.63 -15.85 2.52
N VAL A 85 -11.11 -16.10 3.72
CA VAL A 85 -11.58 -15.52 4.97
C VAL A 85 -10.42 -14.76 5.60
N LEU A 86 -10.67 -13.50 5.91
CA LEU A 86 -9.71 -12.60 6.56
C LEU A 86 -10.21 -12.27 7.96
N VAL A 87 -9.42 -12.58 8.98
CA VAL A 87 -9.70 -12.24 10.36
C VAL A 87 -8.59 -11.35 10.87
N TYR A 88 -8.91 -10.10 11.15
CA TYR A 88 -7.97 -9.13 11.69
C TYR A 88 -8.29 -8.85 13.15
N GLU A 89 -7.30 -8.90 14.00
CA GLU A 89 -7.39 -8.30 15.32
C GLU A 89 -7.63 -6.78 15.21
N ARG A 90 -8.21 -6.19 16.24
CA ARG A 90 -8.39 -4.73 16.27
C ARG A 90 -7.04 -4.03 16.09
N ALA A 91 -7.08 -2.83 15.52
CA ALA A 91 -5.88 -2.02 15.38
C ALA A 91 -5.19 -1.84 16.74
N THR A 92 -3.86 -2.06 16.74
CA THR A 92 -3.02 -1.84 17.92
C THR A 92 -3.18 -0.39 18.38
N PRO A 93 -3.53 -0.13 19.65
CA PRO A 93 -3.60 1.23 20.16
C PRO A 93 -2.21 1.82 20.34
N ALA A 94 -2.10 3.13 20.12
CA ALA A 94 -0.92 3.91 20.47
C ALA A 94 -1.35 5.21 21.17
N THR A 95 -0.48 5.74 22.01
CA THR A 95 -0.66 7.04 22.68
C THR A 95 -0.11 8.17 21.81
N PRO A 96 -0.54 9.43 22.04
CA PRO A 96 0.06 10.59 21.37
C PRO A 96 1.58 10.70 21.56
N ASP A 97 2.10 10.34 22.73
CA ASP A 97 3.55 10.35 22.98
C ASP A 97 4.32 9.30 22.17
N GLU A 98 3.74 8.11 22.00
CA GLU A 98 4.30 7.05 21.16
C GLU A 98 4.28 7.45 19.68
N PHE A 99 3.21 8.10 19.21
CA PHE A 99 3.17 8.67 17.87
C PHE A 99 4.16 9.82 17.69
N ALA A 100 4.29 10.73 18.66
CA ALA A 100 5.28 11.79 18.63
C ALA A 100 6.73 11.26 18.57
N ALA A 101 7.01 10.14 19.25
CA ALA A 101 8.30 9.46 19.14
C ALA A 101 8.54 8.86 17.74
N PHE A 102 7.52 8.27 17.15
CA PHE A 102 7.56 7.79 15.77
C PHE A 102 7.77 8.92 14.76
N LEU A 103 7.06 10.04 14.91
CA LEU A 103 7.19 11.20 14.04
C LEU A 103 8.59 11.80 14.10
N ARG A 104 9.19 11.91 15.31
CA ARG A 104 10.60 12.33 15.46
C ARG A 104 11.55 11.38 14.75
N LEU A 105 11.36 10.06 14.86
CA LEU A 105 12.18 9.07 14.12
C LEU A 105 12.12 9.31 12.61
N LEU A 106 10.90 9.57 12.07
CA LEU A 106 10.71 9.91 10.67
C LEU A 106 11.48 11.17 10.28
N GLU A 107 11.26 12.29 11.00
CA GLU A 107 11.78 13.61 10.65
C GLU A 107 13.30 13.68 10.80
N GLU A 108 13.85 13.16 11.90
CA GLU A 108 15.27 13.33 12.23
C GLU A 108 16.18 12.30 11.55
N ARG A 109 15.68 11.13 11.20
CA ARG A 109 16.53 10.04 10.73
C ARG A 109 16.12 9.44 9.40
N LEU A 110 14.83 9.19 9.15
CA LEU A 110 14.45 8.36 8.03
C LEU A 110 14.17 9.18 6.77
N LEU A 111 13.39 10.24 6.86
CA LEU A 111 13.09 11.10 5.71
C LEU A 111 14.38 11.71 5.11
N PRO A 112 15.35 12.21 5.88
CA PRO A 112 16.61 12.71 5.31
C PRO A 112 17.45 11.65 4.56
N ALA A 113 17.19 10.37 4.82
CA ALA A 113 17.89 9.25 4.18
C ALA A 113 17.13 8.64 2.99
N CYS A 114 15.93 9.13 2.70
CA CYS A 114 15.04 8.58 1.68
C CYS A 114 14.91 9.51 0.47
N ALA A 115 14.89 8.94 -0.73
CA ALA A 115 14.55 9.66 -1.96
C ALA A 115 13.03 9.77 -2.17
N ARG A 116 12.25 8.84 -1.62
CA ARG A 116 10.78 8.81 -1.65
C ARG A 116 10.26 8.04 -0.45
N ALA A 117 9.07 8.38 0.01
CA ALA A 117 8.39 7.66 1.09
C ALA A 117 7.02 7.13 0.65
N VAL A 118 6.58 6.05 1.29
CA VAL A 118 5.24 5.48 1.14
C VAL A 118 4.65 5.31 2.54
N VAL A 119 3.51 5.94 2.81
CA VAL A 119 2.71 5.65 4.00
C VAL A 119 1.49 4.83 3.57
N ALA A 120 1.37 3.64 4.13
CA ALA A 120 0.31 2.72 3.76
C ALA A 120 -0.33 2.07 4.99
N GLY A 121 -1.65 1.96 4.98
CA GLY A 121 -2.44 1.40 6.05
C GLY A 121 -3.09 2.44 6.98
N SER A 122 -3.61 1.97 8.11
CA SER A 122 -4.35 2.78 9.08
C SER A 122 -3.45 3.33 10.17
N ILE A 123 -3.83 4.48 10.73
CA ILE A 123 -3.27 4.99 11.98
C ILE A 123 -3.66 4.03 13.14
N PRO A 124 -2.78 3.83 14.13
CA PRO A 124 -3.10 3.09 15.34
C PRO A 124 -4.36 3.59 16.05
N ALA A 125 -5.10 2.68 16.70
CA ALA A 125 -6.28 3.06 17.47
C ALA A 125 -5.92 4.04 18.59
N GLY A 126 -6.82 4.99 18.87
CA GLY A 126 -6.61 6.02 19.89
C GLY A 126 -5.89 7.28 19.41
N LEU A 127 -5.38 7.27 18.18
CA LEU A 127 -4.81 8.45 17.55
C LEU A 127 -5.82 9.13 16.62
N PRO A 128 -5.76 10.46 16.48
CA PRO A 128 -6.68 11.19 15.61
C PRO A 128 -6.32 10.97 14.12
N PRO A 129 -7.30 11.05 13.21
CA PRO A 129 -7.06 10.95 11.77
C PRO A 129 -6.05 11.97 11.23
N SER A 130 -5.94 13.15 11.88
CA SER A 130 -4.98 14.21 11.55
C SER A 130 -3.52 13.75 11.57
N ASP A 131 -3.22 12.63 12.22
CA ASP A 131 -1.86 12.10 12.29
C ASP A 131 -1.36 11.59 10.93
N HIS A 132 -2.25 11.18 9.99
CA HIS A 132 -1.86 10.99 8.59
C HIS A 132 -1.40 12.32 7.94
N GLY A 133 -2.11 13.40 8.18
CA GLY A 133 -1.71 14.73 7.74
C GLY A 133 -0.35 15.15 8.29
N ALA A 134 -0.08 14.85 9.56
CA ALA A 134 1.20 15.16 10.19
C ALA A 134 2.38 14.42 9.50
N ILE A 135 2.17 13.17 9.04
CA ILE A 135 3.18 12.43 8.26
C ILE A 135 3.40 13.09 6.89
N VAL A 136 2.33 13.50 6.20
CA VAL A 136 2.42 14.22 4.91
C VAL A 136 3.20 15.53 5.09
N GLU A 137 2.91 16.29 6.12
CA GLU A 137 3.62 17.52 6.42
C GLU A 137 5.10 17.30 6.77
N ALA A 138 5.42 16.23 7.49
CA ALA A 138 6.80 15.86 7.81
C ALA A 138 7.60 15.54 6.54
N ALA A 139 7.05 14.75 5.62
CA ALA A 139 7.65 14.43 4.34
C ALA A 139 7.86 15.70 3.49
N ARG A 140 6.85 16.59 3.44
CA ARG A 140 6.93 17.87 2.73
C ARG A 140 8.01 18.78 3.30
N ARG A 141 8.14 18.90 4.65
CA ARG A 141 9.22 19.66 5.29
C ARG A 141 10.61 19.12 4.96
N ALA A 142 10.72 17.81 4.83
CA ALA A 142 11.97 17.14 4.46
C ALA A 142 12.26 17.20 2.95
N GLY A 143 11.33 17.68 2.11
CA GLY A 143 11.44 17.67 0.65
C GLY A 143 11.40 16.27 0.04
N VAL A 144 10.82 15.30 0.73
CA VAL A 144 10.71 13.89 0.30
C VAL A 144 9.33 13.65 -0.30
N PRO A 145 9.21 13.31 -1.59
CA PRO A 145 7.94 12.97 -2.20
C PRO A 145 7.28 11.78 -1.49
N LEU A 146 5.98 11.91 -1.18
CA LEU A 146 5.23 10.93 -0.41
C LEU A 146 4.05 10.36 -1.20
N LEU A 147 3.97 9.03 -1.26
CA LEU A 147 2.77 8.30 -1.66
C LEU A 147 1.95 7.90 -0.43
N VAL A 148 0.65 8.17 -0.45
CA VAL A 148 -0.31 7.79 0.59
C VAL A 148 -1.25 6.71 0.06
N ASP A 149 -1.35 5.58 0.77
CA ASP A 149 -2.33 4.52 0.60
C ASP A 149 -3.10 4.34 1.93
N ALA A 150 -4.11 5.16 2.13
CA ALA A 150 -4.93 5.20 3.33
C ALA A 150 -6.41 5.27 2.97
N THR A 151 -7.30 5.01 3.92
CA THR A 151 -8.75 5.03 3.74
C THR A 151 -9.46 5.83 4.83
N GLY A 152 -10.72 6.15 4.59
CA GLY A 152 -11.57 6.80 5.58
C GLY A 152 -11.07 8.16 6.05
N PRO A 153 -11.29 8.52 7.34
CA PRO A 153 -10.90 9.81 7.86
C PRO A 153 -9.40 10.12 7.78
N GLY A 154 -8.54 9.08 7.81
CA GLY A 154 -7.09 9.24 7.65
C GLY A 154 -6.69 9.69 6.26
N LEU A 155 -7.36 9.16 5.22
CA LEU A 155 -7.18 9.63 3.84
C LEU A 155 -7.58 11.10 3.70
N LEU A 156 -8.74 11.49 4.24
CA LEU A 156 -9.23 12.87 4.15
C LEU A 156 -8.24 13.84 4.82
N ALA A 157 -7.73 13.50 5.99
CA ALA A 157 -6.71 14.30 6.68
C ALA A 157 -5.38 14.38 5.90
N ALA A 158 -4.98 13.30 5.23
CA ALA A 158 -3.81 13.31 4.37
C ALA A 158 -4.01 14.21 3.14
N LEU A 159 -5.20 14.18 2.52
CA LEU A 159 -5.56 15.04 1.37
C LEU A 159 -5.53 16.52 1.73
N GLU A 160 -6.03 16.91 2.91
CA GLU A 160 -5.97 18.29 3.42
C GLU A 160 -4.52 18.80 3.55
N ALA A 161 -3.57 17.90 3.84
CA ALA A 161 -2.15 18.24 3.93
C ALA A 161 -1.43 18.30 2.56
N GLY A 162 -2.07 17.93 1.47
CA GLY A 162 -1.56 18.02 0.10
C GLY A 162 -0.45 17.03 -0.23
N PRO A 163 -0.72 15.72 -0.27
CA PRO A 163 0.27 14.69 -0.59
C PRO A 163 0.68 14.74 -2.06
N ASP A 164 1.91 14.29 -2.37
CA ASP A 164 2.36 14.22 -3.76
C ASP A 164 1.59 13.18 -4.55
N ILE A 165 1.37 11.99 -3.97
CA ILE A 165 0.63 10.92 -4.60
C ILE A 165 -0.35 10.31 -3.61
N VAL A 166 -1.58 10.07 -4.06
CA VAL A 166 -2.54 9.20 -3.38
C VAL A 166 -2.87 8.04 -4.28
N LYS A 167 -2.80 6.81 -3.74
CA LYS A 167 -3.30 5.62 -4.43
C LYS A 167 -4.32 4.92 -3.55
N ILE A 168 -5.46 4.53 -4.12
CA ILE A 168 -6.57 3.90 -3.42
C ILE A 168 -7.36 2.98 -4.37
N GLY A 169 -8.09 2.00 -3.83
CA GLY A 169 -9.10 1.28 -4.59
C GLY A 169 -10.35 2.13 -4.83
N ARG A 170 -11.03 1.97 -5.97
CA ARG A 170 -12.28 2.68 -6.27
C ARG A 170 -13.33 2.50 -5.17
N ILE A 171 -13.52 1.28 -4.69
CA ILE A 171 -14.46 0.98 -3.60
C ILE A 171 -14.04 1.69 -2.31
N GLU A 172 -12.76 1.67 -1.98
CA GLU A 172 -12.23 2.38 -0.81
C GLU A 172 -12.42 3.90 -0.93
N ALA A 173 -12.37 4.46 -2.15
CA ALA A 173 -12.67 5.88 -2.39
C ALA A 173 -14.15 6.21 -2.13
N VAL A 174 -15.07 5.33 -2.52
CA VAL A 174 -16.50 5.42 -2.20
C VAL A 174 -16.71 5.35 -0.68
N GLU A 175 -16.17 4.34 -0.02
CA GLU A 175 -16.27 4.14 1.43
C GLU A 175 -15.67 5.31 2.24
N SER A 176 -14.66 5.96 1.68
CA SER A 176 -14.02 7.15 2.27
C SER A 176 -14.79 8.45 1.99
N GLY A 177 -15.90 8.41 1.24
CA GLY A 177 -16.69 9.58 0.90
C GLY A 177 -16.01 10.53 -0.09
N VAL A 178 -15.07 10.04 -0.88
CA VAL A 178 -14.42 10.81 -1.94
C VAL A 178 -15.33 10.96 -3.15
N VAL A 179 -16.03 9.88 -3.52
CA VAL A 179 -16.95 9.80 -4.66
C VAL A 179 -18.20 8.99 -4.30
N SER A 180 -19.22 9.01 -5.16
CA SER A 180 -20.45 8.24 -5.04
C SER A 180 -20.27 6.77 -5.45
N GLU A 181 -21.24 5.91 -5.16
CA GLU A 181 -21.19 4.45 -5.42
C GLU A 181 -21.08 4.11 -6.91
N ASP A 182 -21.68 4.93 -7.77
CA ASP A 182 -21.69 4.77 -9.23
C ASP A 182 -20.46 5.36 -9.94
N ALA A 183 -19.53 5.96 -9.17
CA ALA A 183 -18.32 6.56 -9.72
C ALA A 183 -17.37 5.52 -10.32
N THR A 184 -16.73 5.89 -11.42
CA THR A 184 -15.66 5.12 -12.07
C THR A 184 -14.30 5.30 -11.37
N ALA A 185 -13.29 4.52 -11.77
CA ALA A 185 -11.92 4.76 -11.29
C ALA A 185 -11.40 6.14 -11.73
N VAL A 186 -11.81 6.63 -12.89
CA VAL A 186 -11.49 7.99 -13.36
C VAL A 186 -12.08 9.03 -12.42
N ASP A 187 -13.38 8.91 -12.08
CA ASP A 187 -14.03 9.84 -11.14
C ASP A 187 -13.35 9.84 -9.77
N ALA A 188 -12.93 8.65 -9.30
CA ALA A 188 -12.21 8.53 -8.04
C ALA A 188 -10.83 9.23 -8.09
N ALA A 189 -10.05 9.02 -9.16
CA ALA A 189 -8.76 9.69 -9.33
C ALA A 189 -8.93 11.22 -9.41
N VAL A 190 -9.90 11.70 -10.19
CA VAL A 190 -10.22 13.13 -10.31
C VAL A 190 -10.66 13.70 -8.95
N GLY A 191 -11.57 13.03 -8.24
CA GLY A 191 -12.06 13.46 -6.95
C GLY A 191 -10.99 13.56 -5.86
N LEU A 192 -9.95 12.72 -5.92
CA LEU A 192 -8.78 12.80 -5.04
C LEU A 192 -7.92 14.03 -5.34
N VAL A 193 -7.70 14.34 -6.63
CA VAL A 193 -6.95 15.55 -7.05
C VAL A 193 -7.69 16.80 -6.60
N GLU A 194 -9.01 16.87 -6.78
CA GLU A 194 -9.84 18.00 -6.34
C GLU A 194 -9.81 18.22 -4.82
N ARG A 195 -9.46 17.18 -4.04
CA ARG A 195 -9.29 17.25 -2.59
C ARG A 195 -7.86 17.48 -2.12
N GLY A 196 -6.89 17.62 -3.03
CA GLY A 196 -5.54 18.05 -2.66
C GLY A 196 -4.39 17.14 -3.07
N ALA A 197 -4.62 15.95 -3.65
CA ALA A 197 -3.55 15.14 -4.19
C ALA A 197 -2.95 15.81 -5.45
N ARG A 198 -1.63 15.80 -5.61
CA ARG A 198 -0.98 16.29 -6.84
C ARG A 198 -1.09 15.29 -8.00
N LEU A 199 -0.93 14.02 -7.69
CA LEU A 199 -1.21 12.88 -8.57
C LEU A 199 -2.08 11.90 -7.79
N ALA A 200 -3.17 11.46 -8.38
CA ALA A 200 -4.02 10.44 -7.78
C ALA A 200 -4.10 9.21 -8.67
N VAL A 201 -4.16 8.04 -8.04
CA VAL A 201 -4.34 6.75 -8.71
C VAL A 201 -5.49 6.02 -8.05
N ALA A 202 -6.46 5.59 -8.85
CA ALA A 202 -7.57 4.74 -8.42
C ALA A 202 -7.52 3.41 -9.16
N THR A 203 -7.57 2.30 -8.41
CA THR A 203 -7.56 0.95 -8.98
C THR A 203 -8.94 0.31 -8.86
N ASP A 204 -9.42 -0.38 -9.90
CA ASP A 204 -10.67 -1.14 -9.89
C ASP A 204 -10.42 -2.63 -10.19
N GLY A 205 -9.60 -3.25 -9.36
CA GLY A 205 -9.25 -4.66 -9.45
C GLY A 205 -8.67 -5.04 -10.81
N ALA A 206 -9.30 -6.01 -11.48
CA ALA A 206 -8.92 -6.45 -12.82
C ALA A 206 -9.57 -5.63 -13.96
N GLN A 207 -10.33 -4.59 -13.66
CA GLN A 207 -11.07 -3.82 -14.67
C GLN A 207 -10.17 -2.74 -15.29
N GLU A 208 -9.70 -1.81 -14.49
CA GLU A 208 -8.85 -0.71 -14.94
C GLU A 208 -8.06 -0.10 -13.78
N VAL A 209 -7.04 0.66 -14.13
CA VAL A 209 -6.40 1.65 -13.26
C VAL A 209 -6.54 3.01 -13.92
N ALA A 210 -7.01 3.99 -13.17
CA ALA A 210 -7.05 5.37 -13.61
C ALA A 210 -6.12 6.23 -12.75
N ALA A 211 -5.50 7.23 -13.35
CA ALA A 211 -4.76 8.25 -12.64
C ALA A 211 -5.14 9.63 -13.15
N ALA A 212 -4.98 10.64 -12.31
CA ALA A 212 -5.23 12.03 -12.68
C ALA A 212 -4.24 12.96 -11.98
N ASP A 213 -3.89 14.05 -12.65
CA ASP A 213 -3.33 15.25 -12.06
C ASP A 213 -4.22 16.47 -12.38
N ALA A 214 -3.71 17.66 -12.18
CA ALA A 214 -4.49 18.90 -12.42
C ALA A 214 -4.91 19.09 -13.90
N SER A 215 -4.23 18.44 -14.85
CA SER A 215 -4.37 18.69 -16.29
C SER A 215 -4.69 17.46 -17.13
N THR A 216 -4.40 16.28 -16.60
CA THR A 216 -4.37 15.05 -17.40
C THR A 216 -5.03 13.90 -16.66
N VAL A 217 -5.69 13.03 -17.41
CA VAL A 217 -6.19 11.73 -16.95
C VAL A 217 -5.53 10.62 -17.77
N TRP A 218 -5.06 9.60 -17.08
CA TRP A 218 -4.54 8.37 -17.68
C TRP A 218 -5.44 7.19 -17.31
N ARG A 219 -5.66 6.32 -18.26
CA ARG A 219 -6.34 5.04 -18.05
C ARG A 219 -5.41 3.92 -18.50
N MET A 220 -5.22 2.93 -17.63
CA MET A 220 -4.36 1.79 -17.88
C MET A 220 -5.21 0.54 -17.95
N SER A 221 -4.98 -0.30 -18.95
CA SER A 221 -5.54 -1.65 -18.98
C SER A 221 -4.84 -2.53 -17.93
N VAL A 222 -5.54 -3.53 -17.43
CA VAL A 222 -4.96 -4.55 -16.55
C VAL A 222 -4.80 -5.85 -17.35
N PRO A 223 -3.61 -6.45 -17.42
CA PRO A 223 -3.40 -7.70 -18.13
C PRO A 223 -4.33 -8.81 -17.61
N PRO A 224 -4.92 -9.63 -18.50
CA PRO A 224 -5.76 -10.75 -18.11
C PRO A 224 -4.89 -11.86 -17.50
N ILE A 225 -5.10 -12.16 -16.23
CA ILE A 225 -4.37 -13.20 -15.49
C ILE A 225 -5.32 -14.10 -14.69
N GLU A 226 -4.92 -15.32 -14.41
CA GLU A 226 -5.58 -16.20 -13.44
C GLU A 226 -4.97 -15.96 -12.04
N ALA A 227 -5.57 -15.03 -11.30
CA ALA A 227 -5.05 -14.65 -9.98
C ALA A 227 -5.16 -15.80 -8.97
N LEU A 228 -4.08 -16.07 -8.26
CA LEU A 228 -4.01 -17.01 -7.13
C LEU A 228 -4.32 -16.33 -5.80
N ASN A 229 -3.79 -15.13 -5.58
CA ASN A 229 -4.00 -14.36 -4.37
C ASN A 229 -3.81 -12.86 -4.63
N PRO A 230 -4.86 -12.04 -4.57
CA PRO A 230 -4.78 -10.61 -4.83
C PRO A 230 -4.21 -9.79 -3.65
N VAL A 231 -4.00 -10.41 -2.48
CA VAL A 231 -3.47 -9.70 -1.30
C VAL A 231 -2.05 -9.20 -1.58
N GLY A 232 -1.80 -7.93 -1.34
CA GLY A 232 -0.50 -7.29 -1.60
C GLY A 232 -0.31 -6.73 -3.01
N SER A 233 -1.27 -6.92 -3.94
CA SER A 233 -1.18 -6.35 -5.30
C SER A 233 -1.13 -4.82 -5.30
N GLY A 234 -1.95 -4.16 -4.47
CA GLY A 234 -1.89 -2.72 -4.29
C GLY A 234 -0.57 -2.22 -3.69
N ASP A 235 0.00 -3.02 -2.77
CA ASP A 235 1.29 -2.71 -2.13
C ASP A 235 2.45 -2.86 -3.13
N SER A 236 2.40 -3.89 -3.98
CA SER A 236 3.36 -4.12 -5.08
C SER A 236 3.26 -3.04 -6.15
N PHE A 237 2.02 -2.61 -6.48
CA PHE A 237 1.78 -1.45 -7.33
C PHE A 237 2.46 -0.19 -6.77
N ASN A 238 2.25 0.12 -5.49
CA ASN A 238 2.83 1.28 -4.82
C ASN A 238 4.37 1.28 -4.87
N ALA A 239 4.97 0.09 -4.69
CA ALA A 239 6.41 -0.09 -4.77
C ALA A 239 6.95 0.19 -6.17
N ALA A 240 6.38 -0.45 -7.21
CA ALA A 240 6.83 -0.29 -8.59
C ALA A 240 6.62 1.14 -9.11
N LEU A 241 5.46 1.75 -8.84
CA LEU A 241 5.18 3.16 -9.16
C LEU A 241 6.22 4.08 -8.52
N SER A 242 6.51 3.87 -7.23
CA SER A 242 7.47 4.69 -6.50
C SER A 242 8.89 4.56 -7.04
N LEU A 243 9.34 3.33 -7.35
CA LEU A 243 10.67 3.09 -7.94
C LEU A 243 10.77 3.71 -9.34
N ALA A 244 9.78 3.49 -10.19
CA ALA A 244 9.79 4.06 -11.54
C ALA A 244 9.89 5.59 -11.54
N LEU A 245 9.11 6.26 -10.68
CA LEU A 245 9.17 7.72 -10.53
C LEU A 245 10.49 8.21 -9.92
N MET A 246 11.15 7.41 -9.07
CA MET A 246 12.50 7.72 -8.57
C MET A 246 13.55 7.64 -9.68
N ASP A 247 13.40 6.70 -10.60
CA ASP A 247 14.27 6.52 -11.77
C ASP A 247 14.01 7.56 -12.87
N GLY A 248 13.03 8.46 -12.67
CA GLY A 248 12.71 9.53 -13.61
C GLY A 248 11.77 9.12 -14.75
N ALA A 249 11.07 7.99 -14.61
CA ALA A 249 10.02 7.59 -15.54
C ALA A 249 8.87 8.62 -15.57
N ASP A 250 8.22 8.78 -16.71
CA ASP A 250 6.99 9.56 -16.80
C ASP A 250 5.81 8.83 -16.13
N VAL A 251 4.70 9.52 -15.96
CA VAL A 251 3.55 8.97 -15.25
C VAL A 251 2.98 7.73 -15.93
N PRO A 252 2.75 7.69 -17.27
CA PRO A 252 2.26 6.47 -17.94
C PRO A 252 3.15 5.26 -17.71
N THR A 253 4.46 5.40 -17.89
CA THR A 253 5.44 4.32 -17.67
C THR A 253 5.42 3.85 -16.20
N ALA A 254 5.38 4.79 -15.25
CA ALA A 254 5.34 4.43 -13.84
C ALA A 254 4.04 3.70 -13.45
N LEU A 255 2.90 4.09 -14.04
CA LEU A 255 1.62 3.40 -13.88
C LEU A 255 1.66 2.00 -14.49
N ALA A 256 2.21 1.83 -15.69
CA ALA A 256 2.34 0.53 -16.35
C ALA A 256 3.15 -0.45 -15.48
N ARG A 257 4.29 -0.02 -14.95
CA ARG A 257 5.09 -0.80 -13.99
C ARG A 257 4.32 -1.14 -12.72
N GLY A 258 3.52 -0.20 -12.20
CA GLY A 258 2.63 -0.43 -11.07
C GLY A 258 1.61 -1.52 -11.35
N VAL A 259 0.91 -1.45 -12.49
CA VAL A 259 -0.07 -2.47 -12.93
C VAL A 259 0.59 -3.83 -13.08
N ALA A 260 1.72 -3.90 -13.77
CA ALA A 260 2.47 -5.13 -14.01
C ALA A 260 2.92 -5.79 -12.70
N ALA A 261 3.48 -5.02 -11.75
CA ALA A 261 3.90 -5.53 -10.45
C ALA A 261 2.72 -6.01 -9.59
N GLY A 262 1.60 -5.28 -9.60
CA GLY A 262 0.38 -5.70 -8.93
C GLY A 262 -0.20 -6.99 -9.51
N SER A 263 -0.18 -7.13 -10.83
CA SER A 263 -0.59 -8.35 -11.55
C SER A 263 0.34 -9.52 -11.27
N ALA A 264 1.66 -9.32 -11.32
CA ALA A 264 2.66 -10.34 -10.99
C ALA A 264 2.51 -10.84 -9.54
N ASN A 265 2.22 -9.94 -8.58
CA ASN A 265 1.92 -10.34 -7.21
C ASN A 265 0.68 -11.26 -7.14
N ALA A 266 -0.37 -10.95 -7.89
CA ALA A 266 -1.61 -11.74 -7.86
C ALA A 266 -1.41 -13.20 -8.36
N LEU A 267 -0.35 -13.49 -9.09
CA LEU A 267 0.06 -14.83 -9.51
C LEU A 267 0.81 -15.62 -8.43
N THR A 268 1.06 -15.04 -7.26
CA THR A 268 1.81 -15.67 -6.16
C THR A 268 0.91 -16.13 -5.02
N LYS A 269 1.39 -17.05 -4.19
CA LYS A 269 0.64 -17.56 -3.03
C LYS A 269 0.67 -16.62 -1.81
N SER A 270 1.70 -15.79 -1.68
CA SER A 270 1.90 -14.90 -0.54
C SER A 270 2.00 -13.44 -0.97
N ALA A 271 1.56 -12.54 -0.11
CA ALA A 271 1.57 -11.11 -0.39
C ALA A 271 2.98 -10.58 -0.64
N ALA A 272 3.13 -9.73 -1.64
CA ALA A 272 4.36 -9.03 -2.02
C ALA A 272 5.57 -9.96 -2.30
N SER A 273 5.30 -11.14 -2.84
CA SER A 273 6.33 -12.11 -3.25
C SER A 273 6.43 -12.24 -4.78
N LEU A 274 6.20 -11.16 -5.48
CA LEU A 274 6.20 -11.11 -6.94
C LEU A 274 7.57 -11.52 -7.52
N ASP A 275 7.52 -12.10 -8.73
CA ASP A 275 8.69 -12.37 -9.56
C ASP A 275 8.94 -11.14 -10.46
N PRO A 276 10.13 -10.51 -10.40
CA PRO A 276 10.44 -9.34 -11.22
C PRO A 276 10.47 -9.64 -12.73
N GLU A 277 10.82 -10.86 -13.15
CA GLU A 277 10.80 -11.23 -14.57
C GLU A 277 9.36 -11.34 -15.09
N VAL A 278 8.45 -11.88 -14.27
CA VAL A 278 7.01 -11.91 -14.58
C VAL A 278 6.44 -10.50 -14.63
N ALA A 279 6.83 -9.63 -13.69
CA ALA A 279 6.40 -8.23 -13.71
C ALA A 279 6.87 -7.51 -14.98
N ALA A 280 8.13 -7.69 -15.37
CA ALA A 280 8.65 -7.09 -16.60
C ALA A 280 7.94 -7.61 -17.86
N ALA A 281 7.63 -8.89 -17.94
CA ALA A 281 6.88 -9.45 -19.07
C ALA A 281 5.44 -8.91 -19.16
N LEU A 282 4.77 -8.70 -18.02
CA LEU A 282 3.41 -8.15 -17.98
C LEU A 282 3.36 -6.65 -18.27
N GLU A 283 4.46 -5.91 -18.15
CA GLU A 283 4.51 -4.48 -18.48
C GLU A 283 4.20 -4.25 -19.96
N ASP A 284 4.66 -5.12 -20.86
CA ASP A 284 4.41 -5.05 -22.31
C ASP A 284 2.93 -5.23 -22.70
N ASP A 285 2.14 -5.88 -21.83
CA ASP A 285 0.71 -6.10 -22.03
C ASP A 285 -0.17 -4.96 -21.48
N VAL A 286 0.42 -3.99 -20.79
CA VAL A 286 -0.30 -2.81 -20.27
C VAL A 286 -0.38 -1.75 -21.34
N THR A 287 -1.59 -1.34 -21.67
CA THR A 287 -1.83 -0.21 -22.61
C THR A 287 -2.36 0.99 -21.86
N ASP A 288 -2.02 2.18 -22.32
CA ASP A 288 -2.50 3.44 -21.78
C ASP A 288 -3.40 4.21 -22.75
N THR A 289 -4.25 5.05 -22.19
CA THR A 289 -4.98 6.09 -22.90
C THR A 289 -4.90 7.36 -22.07
N THR A 290 -4.35 8.41 -22.69
CA THR A 290 -4.19 9.72 -22.05
C THR A 290 -5.24 10.69 -22.57
N ILE A 291 -5.87 11.46 -21.68
CA ILE A 291 -6.91 12.46 -21.99
C ILE A 291 -6.54 13.75 -21.27
N GLU A 292 -6.45 14.86 -21.97
CA GLU A 292 -6.33 16.20 -21.37
C GLU A 292 -7.66 16.61 -20.70
N ARG A 293 -7.58 17.21 -19.51
CA ARG A 293 -8.75 17.66 -18.72
C ARG A 293 -9.18 19.06 -19.14
#